data_2fc7f28876367c3c992a51b52ef33805
#
_entry.id   2fc7f28876367c3c992a51b52ef33805
#
_cell.length_a   1.000
_cell.length_b   1.000
_cell.length_c   1.000
_cell.angle_alpha   90.00
_cell.angle_beta   90.00
_cell.angle_gamma   90.00
#
_symmetry.space_group_name_H-M   'P 1'
#
loop_
_entity.id
_entity.type
_entity.pdbx_description
1 polymer ?
#
loop_
_entity_poly.entity_id
_entity_poly.type
_entity_poly.pdbx_seq_one_letter_code
_entity_poly.pdbx_strand_id
1 'polypeptide(L)'
;SAWIKALEENGILVMEPPITKNSMPEWIKAKSIEMGLTLDESAIKLLSEKTEGNLFAASQELMKLSLLFDNKEISIEEMEKSISNSSKFGVFDLSNAFVEGDKKRAVRIIETLKAEGTQPPLVLWALSKEIKNLYTVIEEGNTKSIWGPKFYLDSLSKRARTLSSAKIKKSLKDVAEIDMAIKGLSNKSPWQSIRDLALDL
;
A
#
# COMPACT_ATOMS: atom_id res chain seq x y z
N SER A 1 25.72 14.18 -1.18
CA SER A 1 26.49 14.04 0.07
C SER A 1 27.95 13.73 -0.27
N ALA A 2 28.90 13.98 0.66
CA ALA A 2 30.33 13.81 0.39
C ALA A 2 30.72 12.37 -0.04
N TRP A 3 30.08 11.36 0.54
CA TRP A 3 30.34 9.96 0.19
C TRP A 3 29.84 9.60 -1.23
N ILE A 4 28.75 10.21 -1.72
CA ILE A 4 28.27 10.01 -3.09
C ILE A 4 29.31 10.57 -4.07
N LYS A 5 29.87 11.78 -3.83
CA LYS A 5 30.93 12.34 -4.66
C LYS A 5 32.17 11.43 -4.71
N ALA A 6 32.58 10.89 -3.57
CA ALA A 6 33.71 9.99 -3.52
C ALA A 6 33.48 8.68 -4.33
N LEU A 7 32.24 8.20 -4.40
CA LEU A 7 31.87 7.06 -5.25
C LEU A 7 31.85 7.45 -6.73
N GLU A 8 31.35 8.63 -7.09
CA GLU A 8 31.32 9.15 -8.47
C GLU A 8 32.74 9.36 -9.02
N GLU A 9 33.68 9.79 -8.18
CA GLU A 9 35.09 10.00 -8.57
C GLU A 9 35.86 8.69 -8.82
N ASN A 10 35.47 7.58 -8.21
CA ASN A 10 36.17 6.31 -8.24
C ASN A 10 35.38 5.14 -8.85
N GLY A 11 34.17 5.41 -9.39
CA GLY A 11 33.28 4.37 -9.90
C GLY A 11 32.20 4.91 -10.84
N ILE A 12 31.23 4.06 -11.13
CA ILE A 12 30.06 4.42 -11.93
C ILE A 12 28.86 4.45 -10.98
N LEU A 13 28.22 5.62 -10.86
CA LEU A 13 26.96 5.76 -10.13
C LEU A 13 25.80 5.57 -11.09
N VAL A 14 25.08 4.46 -10.95
CA VAL A 14 23.84 4.22 -11.68
C VAL A 14 22.68 4.69 -10.79
N MET A 15 21.95 5.71 -11.23
CA MET A 15 20.75 6.18 -10.57
C MET A 15 19.52 5.74 -11.36
N GLU A 16 18.74 4.84 -10.79
CA GLU A 16 17.42 4.50 -11.32
C GLU A 16 16.35 5.34 -10.64
N PRO A 17 15.58 6.15 -11.41
CA PRO A 17 14.47 6.89 -10.83
C PRO A 17 13.38 5.91 -10.37
N PRO A 18 12.73 6.16 -9.21
CA PRO A 18 11.64 5.33 -8.76
C PRO A 18 10.49 5.37 -9.76
N ILE A 19 9.94 4.21 -10.08
CA ILE A 19 8.75 4.10 -10.92
C ILE A 19 7.55 4.61 -10.12
N THR A 20 6.91 5.65 -10.66
CA THR A 20 5.73 6.28 -10.06
C THR A 20 4.44 5.64 -10.60
N LYS A 21 3.28 5.94 -9.98
CA LYS A 21 1.97 5.52 -10.51
C LYS A 21 1.77 5.96 -11.97
N ASN A 22 2.30 7.13 -12.35
CA ASN A 22 2.14 7.66 -13.70
C ASN A 22 3.03 6.94 -14.75
N SER A 23 4.20 6.45 -14.34
CA SER A 23 5.12 5.70 -15.21
C SER A 23 4.87 4.18 -15.17
N MET A 24 3.95 3.73 -14.30
CA MET A 24 3.62 2.30 -14.16
C MET A 24 3.07 1.66 -15.44
N PRO A 25 2.17 2.29 -16.23
CA PRO A 25 1.70 1.72 -17.49
C PRO A 25 2.82 1.46 -18.50
N GLU A 26 3.75 2.41 -18.66
CA GLU A 26 4.89 2.26 -19.56
C GLU A 26 5.83 1.12 -19.10
N TRP A 27 6.07 1.04 -17.80
CA TRP A 27 6.86 -0.05 -17.22
C TRP A 27 6.18 -1.42 -17.44
N ILE A 28 4.87 -1.54 -17.20
CA ILE A 28 4.09 -2.77 -17.44
C ILE A 28 4.21 -3.18 -18.91
N LYS A 29 4.06 -2.22 -19.84
CA LYS A 29 4.19 -2.45 -21.28
C LYS A 29 5.57 -2.99 -21.65
N ALA A 30 6.64 -2.34 -21.17
CA ALA A 30 8.00 -2.78 -21.42
C ALA A 30 8.27 -4.17 -20.85
N LYS A 31 7.83 -4.41 -19.60
CA LYS A 31 8.03 -5.69 -18.91
C LYS A 31 7.23 -6.83 -19.52
N SER A 32 6.01 -6.57 -20.00
CA SER A 32 5.20 -7.58 -20.69
C SER A 32 5.88 -8.04 -22.00
N ILE A 33 6.41 -7.11 -22.79
CA ILE A 33 7.15 -7.43 -24.03
C ILE A 33 8.39 -8.27 -23.72
N GLU A 34 9.15 -7.91 -22.67
CA GLU A 34 10.32 -8.69 -22.22
C GLU A 34 9.95 -10.14 -21.85
N MET A 35 8.73 -10.35 -21.34
CA MET A 35 8.18 -11.66 -20.97
C MET A 35 7.44 -12.37 -22.12
N GLY A 36 7.48 -11.83 -23.35
CA GLY A 36 6.83 -12.40 -24.52
C GLY A 36 5.30 -12.23 -24.54
N LEU A 37 4.76 -11.28 -23.76
CA LEU A 37 3.34 -10.99 -23.69
C LEU A 37 3.00 -9.73 -24.49
N THR A 38 1.87 -9.74 -25.18
CA THR A 38 1.26 -8.54 -25.79
C THR A 38 -0.01 -8.21 -25.01
N LEU A 39 -0.03 -7.04 -24.38
CA LEU A 39 -1.19 -6.54 -23.63
C LEU A 39 -1.82 -5.38 -24.38
N ASP A 40 -3.14 -5.32 -24.45
CA ASP A 40 -3.82 -4.14 -24.93
C ASP A 40 -3.72 -2.98 -23.91
N GLU A 41 -4.01 -1.74 -24.36
CA GLU A 41 -3.93 -0.57 -23.48
C GLU A 41 -4.89 -0.65 -22.28
N SER A 42 -6.03 -1.30 -22.45
CA SER A 42 -7.03 -1.47 -21.42
C SER A 42 -6.56 -2.47 -20.35
N ALA A 43 -5.90 -3.55 -20.76
CA ALA A 43 -5.28 -4.52 -19.87
C ALA A 43 -4.11 -3.92 -19.08
N ILE A 44 -3.25 -3.13 -19.75
CA ILE A 44 -2.16 -2.38 -19.09
C ILE A 44 -2.71 -1.43 -18.03
N LYS A 45 -3.74 -0.66 -18.39
CA LYS A 45 -4.38 0.28 -17.47
C LYS A 45 -4.99 -0.44 -16.28
N LEU A 46 -5.73 -1.53 -16.51
CA LEU A 46 -6.34 -2.34 -15.46
C LEU A 46 -5.28 -2.91 -14.51
N LEU A 47 -4.18 -3.47 -15.03
CA LEU A 47 -3.10 -4.01 -14.21
C LEU A 47 -2.43 -2.90 -13.39
N SER A 48 -2.18 -1.73 -13.99
CA SER A 48 -1.62 -0.56 -13.31
C SER A 48 -2.51 -0.07 -12.16
N GLU A 49 -3.82 0.01 -12.39
CA GLU A 49 -4.80 0.40 -11.37
C GLU A 49 -4.89 -0.62 -10.22
N LYS A 50 -4.86 -1.91 -10.56
CA LYS A 50 -4.98 -3.00 -9.57
C LYS A 50 -3.72 -3.18 -8.73
N THR A 51 -2.56 -2.93 -9.31
CA THR A 51 -1.27 -3.06 -8.60
C THR A 51 -0.84 -1.77 -7.89
N GLU A 52 -1.51 -0.64 -8.18
CA GLU A 52 -1.38 0.64 -7.44
C GLU A 52 0.05 1.15 -7.27
N GLY A 53 0.93 0.88 -8.23
CA GLY A 53 2.35 1.22 -8.17
C GLY A 53 3.24 0.17 -7.49
N ASN A 54 2.69 -0.96 -7.10
CA ASN A 54 3.46 -2.09 -6.58
C ASN A 54 4.07 -2.89 -7.74
N LEU A 55 5.35 -2.60 -8.06
CA LEU A 55 6.09 -3.25 -9.14
C LEU A 55 6.22 -4.78 -8.94
N PHE A 56 6.37 -5.22 -7.69
CA PHE A 56 6.48 -6.64 -7.41
C PHE A 56 5.17 -7.36 -7.70
N ALA A 57 4.03 -6.80 -7.29
CA ALA A 57 2.71 -7.34 -7.61
C ALA A 57 2.48 -7.38 -9.12
N ALA A 58 2.80 -6.30 -9.85
CA ALA A 58 2.68 -6.26 -11.30
C ALA A 58 3.58 -7.29 -12.00
N SER A 59 4.83 -7.43 -11.54
CA SER A 59 5.76 -8.43 -12.07
C SER A 59 5.25 -9.87 -11.87
N GLN A 60 4.69 -10.15 -10.69
CA GLN A 60 4.10 -11.46 -10.36
C GLN A 60 2.88 -11.77 -11.27
N GLU A 61 2.01 -10.78 -11.51
CA GLU A 61 0.88 -10.95 -12.41
C GLU A 61 1.34 -11.19 -13.85
N LEU A 62 2.31 -10.43 -14.35
CA LEU A 62 2.90 -10.65 -15.67
C LEU A 62 3.54 -12.03 -15.79
N MET A 63 4.26 -12.47 -14.76
CA MET A 63 4.85 -13.81 -14.72
C MET A 63 3.78 -14.91 -14.76
N LYS A 64 2.70 -14.76 -13.99
CA LYS A 64 1.56 -15.68 -14.01
C LYS A 64 0.91 -15.72 -15.40
N LEU A 65 0.70 -14.56 -16.02
CA LEU A 65 0.14 -14.46 -17.36
C LEU A 65 1.04 -15.13 -18.40
N SER A 66 2.36 -14.97 -18.31
CA SER A 66 3.30 -15.63 -19.24
C SER A 66 3.29 -17.15 -19.12
N LEU A 67 2.93 -17.70 -17.96
CA LEU A 67 2.77 -19.13 -17.75
C LEU A 67 1.41 -19.67 -18.23
N LEU A 68 0.38 -18.82 -18.24
CA LEU A 68 -0.99 -19.20 -18.63
C LEU A 68 -1.26 -19.01 -20.13
N PHE A 69 -0.58 -18.04 -20.74
CA PHE A 69 -0.82 -17.63 -22.12
C PHE A 69 0.49 -17.66 -22.91
N ASP A 70 0.69 -18.70 -23.74
CA ASP A 70 1.84 -18.82 -24.63
C ASP A 70 1.76 -17.79 -25.76
N ASN A 71 2.58 -16.72 -25.71
CA ASN A 71 2.75 -15.72 -26.77
C ASN A 71 1.44 -15.15 -27.39
N LYS A 72 0.43 -14.94 -26.55
CA LYS A 72 -0.86 -14.41 -26.98
C LYS A 72 -1.02 -12.94 -26.61
N GLU A 73 -1.80 -12.25 -27.43
CA GLU A 73 -2.41 -10.99 -27.07
C GLU A 73 -3.44 -11.25 -25.97
N ILE A 74 -3.27 -10.61 -24.82
CA ILE A 74 -4.13 -10.80 -23.65
C ILE A 74 -5.14 -9.67 -23.63
N SER A 75 -6.42 -10.04 -23.75
CA SER A 75 -7.55 -9.12 -23.67
C SER A 75 -7.82 -8.70 -22.24
N ILE A 76 -8.61 -7.60 -22.11
CA ILE A 76 -9.05 -7.11 -20.78
C ILE A 76 -9.85 -8.18 -20.01
N GLU A 77 -10.67 -9.00 -20.69
CA GLU A 77 -11.46 -10.05 -20.05
C GLU A 77 -10.59 -11.17 -19.47
N GLU A 78 -9.53 -11.55 -20.17
CA GLU A 78 -8.55 -12.54 -19.71
C GLU A 78 -7.74 -11.98 -18.53
N MET A 79 -7.37 -10.71 -18.62
CA MET A 79 -6.71 -9.98 -17.53
C MET A 79 -7.60 -9.90 -16.28
N GLU A 80 -8.88 -9.54 -16.41
CA GLU A 80 -9.83 -9.50 -15.30
C GLU A 80 -9.97 -10.84 -14.60
N LYS A 81 -10.09 -11.93 -15.35
CA LYS A 81 -10.16 -13.29 -14.80
C LYS A 81 -8.88 -13.68 -14.06
N SER A 82 -7.73 -13.28 -14.58
CA SER A 82 -6.44 -13.55 -13.94
C SER A 82 -6.27 -12.76 -12.65
N ILE A 83 -6.57 -11.46 -12.66
CA ILE A 83 -6.39 -10.55 -11.51
C ILE A 83 -7.40 -10.83 -10.39
N SER A 84 -8.66 -11.19 -10.72
CA SER A 84 -9.67 -11.50 -9.69
C SER A 84 -9.25 -12.64 -8.74
N ASN A 85 -8.32 -13.48 -9.17
CA ASN A 85 -7.72 -14.53 -8.34
C ASN A 85 -6.44 -14.09 -7.59
N SER A 86 -5.97 -12.86 -7.74
CA SER A 86 -4.62 -12.46 -7.28
C SER A 86 -4.53 -11.14 -6.54
N SER A 87 -5.63 -10.44 -6.29
CA SER A 87 -5.56 -9.17 -5.54
C SER A 87 -5.22 -9.41 -4.07
N LYS A 88 -3.96 -9.79 -3.82
CA LYS A 88 -3.41 -9.83 -2.47
C LYS A 88 -3.06 -8.42 -2.04
N PHE A 89 -3.95 -7.79 -1.30
CA PHE A 89 -3.61 -6.58 -0.57
C PHE A 89 -2.62 -6.92 0.55
N GLY A 90 -1.52 -6.14 0.61
CA GLY A 90 -0.62 -6.20 1.74
C GLY A 90 -1.04 -5.23 2.86
N VAL A 91 -0.47 -5.39 4.04
CA VAL A 91 -0.68 -4.44 5.16
C VAL A 91 -0.19 -3.02 4.83
N PHE A 92 0.73 -2.88 3.88
CA PHE A 92 1.20 -1.58 3.39
C PHE A 92 0.16 -0.87 2.50
N ASP A 93 -0.66 -1.63 1.76
CA ASP A 93 -1.78 -1.07 1.00
C ASP A 93 -2.86 -0.53 1.94
N LEU A 94 -3.05 -1.20 3.08
CA LEU A 94 -3.91 -0.70 4.16
C LEU A 94 -3.37 0.61 4.74
N SER A 95 -2.06 0.70 5.03
CA SER A 95 -1.41 1.93 5.50
C SER A 95 -1.64 3.09 4.52
N ASN A 96 -1.46 2.85 3.22
CA ASN A 96 -1.67 3.86 2.19
C ASN A 96 -3.13 4.32 2.14
N ALA A 97 -4.09 3.39 2.06
CA ALA A 97 -5.52 3.71 2.04
C ALA A 97 -5.95 4.49 3.29
N PHE A 98 -5.40 4.13 4.45
CA PHE A 98 -5.68 4.79 5.72
C PHE A 98 -5.16 6.23 5.75
N VAL A 99 -3.92 6.46 5.33
CA VAL A 99 -3.31 7.81 5.25
C VAL A 99 -4.00 8.67 4.20
N GLU A 100 -4.41 8.10 3.07
CA GLU A 100 -5.20 8.79 2.03
C GLU A 100 -6.63 9.13 2.50
N GLY A 101 -7.12 8.46 3.55
CA GLY A 101 -8.49 8.64 4.06
C GLY A 101 -9.54 7.91 3.23
N ASP A 102 -9.14 6.96 2.40
CA ASP A 102 -10.06 6.11 1.63
C ASP A 102 -10.60 4.98 2.52
N LYS A 103 -11.65 5.30 3.27
CA LYS A 103 -12.29 4.37 4.20
C LYS A 103 -12.86 3.13 3.50
N LYS A 104 -13.43 3.29 2.30
CA LYS A 104 -14.00 2.15 1.55
C LYS A 104 -12.92 1.17 1.14
N ARG A 105 -11.80 1.69 0.63
CA ARG A 105 -10.65 0.89 0.26
C ARG A 105 -10.01 0.23 1.48
N ALA A 106 -9.81 0.97 2.58
CA ALA A 106 -9.26 0.43 3.82
C ALA A 106 -10.10 -0.75 4.37
N VAL A 107 -11.42 -0.62 4.42
CA VAL A 107 -12.31 -1.71 4.85
C VAL A 107 -12.20 -2.93 3.93
N ARG A 108 -12.22 -2.72 2.61
CA ARG A 108 -12.06 -3.84 1.65
C ARG A 108 -10.73 -4.57 1.84
N ILE A 109 -9.64 -3.84 2.07
CA ILE A 109 -8.33 -4.43 2.35
C ILE A 109 -8.35 -5.24 3.65
N ILE A 110 -8.94 -4.71 4.72
CA ILE A 110 -9.07 -5.41 6.01
C ILE A 110 -9.82 -6.74 5.85
N GLU A 111 -10.95 -6.73 5.13
CA GLU A 111 -11.73 -7.95 4.90
C GLU A 111 -10.95 -8.98 4.05
N THR A 112 -10.18 -8.51 3.06
CA THR A 112 -9.33 -9.39 2.25
C THR A 112 -8.21 -10.00 3.10
N LEU A 113 -7.48 -9.19 3.88
CA LEU A 113 -6.42 -9.66 4.78
C LEU A 113 -6.95 -10.69 5.80
N LYS A 114 -8.17 -10.46 6.32
CA LYS A 114 -8.86 -11.40 7.20
C LYS A 114 -9.15 -12.72 6.48
N ALA A 115 -9.71 -12.67 5.28
CA ALA A 115 -10.05 -13.86 4.49
C ALA A 115 -8.80 -14.66 4.07
N GLU A 116 -7.67 -14.00 3.86
CA GLU A 116 -6.38 -14.63 3.55
C GLU A 116 -5.64 -15.19 4.78
N GLY A 117 -6.22 -15.08 5.98
CA GLY A 117 -5.63 -15.60 7.21
C GLY A 117 -4.53 -14.74 7.80
N THR A 118 -4.40 -13.48 7.39
CA THR A 118 -3.45 -12.54 8.00
C THR A 118 -3.78 -12.39 9.49
N GLN A 119 -2.74 -12.36 10.32
CA GLN A 119 -2.94 -12.27 11.77
C GLN A 119 -3.29 -10.85 12.21
N PRO A 120 -4.32 -10.65 13.08
CA PRO A 120 -4.74 -9.33 13.54
C PRO A 120 -3.62 -8.44 14.11
N PRO A 121 -2.60 -8.95 14.84
CA PRO A 121 -1.50 -8.13 15.34
C PRO A 121 -0.75 -7.38 14.24
N LEU A 122 -0.56 -8.00 13.07
CA LEU A 122 0.16 -7.38 11.96
C LEU A 122 -0.64 -6.22 11.35
N VAL A 123 -1.96 -6.41 11.23
CA VAL A 123 -2.87 -5.38 10.71
C VAL A 123 -2.96 -4.20 11.69
N LEU A 124 -3.09 -4.50 12.99
CA LEU A 124 -3.10 -3.47 14.03
C LEU A 124 -1.78 -2.70 14.09
N TRP A 125 -0.63 -3.38 13.93
CA TRP A 125 0.68 -2.74 13.88
C TRP A 125 0.76 -1.71 12.76
N ALA A 126 0.30 -2.04 11.55
CA ALA A 126 0.31 -1.12 10.41
C ALA A 126 -0.53 0.13 10.69
N LEU A 127 -1.78 -0.03 11.15
CA LEU A 127 -2.64 1.10 11.52
C LEU A 127 -2.09 1.92 12.68
N SER A 128 -1.57 1.26 13.72
CA SER A 128 -0.97 1.92 14.89
C SER A 128 0.20 2.81 14.51
N LYS A 129 1.05 2.35 13.58
CA LYS A 129 2.16 3.15 13.04
C LYS A 129 1.65 4.43 12.39
N GLU A 130 0.64 4.33 11.53
CA GLU A 130 0.10 5.50 10.82
C GLU A 130 -0.62 6.47 11.77
N ILE A 131 -1.35 5.96 12.77
CA ILE A 131 -1.99 6.77 13.81
C ILE A 131 -0.94 7.54 14.63
N LYS A 132 0.18 6.89 15.00
CA LYS A 132 1.29 7.56 15.70
C LYS A 132 1.94 8.63 14.83
N ASN A 133 2.17 8.36 13.55
CA ASN A 133 2.72 9.34 12.63
C ASN A 133 1.78 10.56 12.47
N LEU A 134 0.46 10.31 12.31
CA LEU A 134 -0.54 11.38 12.26
C LEU A 134 -0.57 12.19 13.56
N TYR A 135 -0.48 11.53 14.72
CA TYR A 135 -0.40 12.20 16.02
C TYR A 135 0.82 13.11 16.09
N THR A 136 1.99 12.61 15.68
CA THR A 136 3.23 13.40 15.63
C THR A 136 3.07 14.64 14.73
N VAL A 137 2.51 14.48 13.52
CA VAL A 137 2.30 15.62 12.61
C VAL A 137 1.33 16.64 13.21
N ILE A 138 0.29 16.22 13.91
CA ILE A 138 -0.69 17.13 14.55
C ILE A 138 -0.05 17.89 15.71
N GLU A 139 0.74 17.24 16.57
CA GLU A 139 1.35 17.87 17.75
C GLU A 139 2.58 18.73 17.37
N GLU A 140 3.41 18.30 16.43
CA GLU A 140 4.63 19.02 16.01
C GLU A 140 4.38 20.02 14.87
N GLY A 141 3.26 19.91 14.15
CA GLY A 141 2.93 20.75 13.00
C GLY A 141 3.78 20.49 11.75
N ASN A 142 4.61 19.45 11.74
CA ASN A 142 5.48 19.10 10.61
C ASN A 142 5.81 17.60 10.58
N THR A 143 6.53 17.16 9.52
CA THR A 143 6.90 15.75 9.30
C THR A 143 8.39 15.46 9.49
N LYS A 144 9.17 16.39 10.10
CA LYS A 144 10.64 16.30 10.17
C LYS A 144 11.15 15.09 10.95
N SER A 145 10.40 14.66 11.96
CA SER A 145 10.71 13.49 12.79
C SER A 145 10.28 12.17 12.16
N ILE A 146 9.55 12.20 11.04
CA ILE A 146 9.00 11.00 10.37
C ILE A 146 9.85 10.69 9.16
N TRP A 147 10.34 9.45 9.11
CA TRP A 147 11.07 8.95 7.96
C TRP A 147 10.12 8.37 6.91
N GLY A 148 10.30 8.77 5.64
CA GLY A 148 9.52 8.25 4.52
C GLY A 148 9.75 9.05 3.25
N PRO A 149 9.31 8.54 2.09
CA PRO A 149 9.38 9.26 0.83
C PRO A 149 8.46 10.48 0.84
N LYS A 150 8.81 11.49 0.04
CA LYS A 150 8.12 12.79 0.03
C LYS A 150 6.61 12.66 -0.17
N PHE A 151 6.16 11.83 -1.12
CA PHE A 151 4.73 11.65 -1.38
C PHE A 151 3.95 11.15 -0.16
N TYR A 152 4.55 10.25 0.63
CA TYR A 152 3.96 9.75 1.88
C TYR A 152 3.87 10.85 2.94
N LEU A 153 4.93 11.64 3.12
CA LEU A 153 4.97 12.77 4.07
C LEU A 153 3.95 13.86 3.69
N ASP A 154 3.78 14.12 2.39
CA ASP A 154 2.77 15.05 1.87
C ASP A 154 1.35 14.53 2.16
N SER A 155 1.09 13.24 1.97
CA SER A 155 -0.19 12.59 2.28
C SER A 155 -0.50 12.63 3.78
N LEU A 156 0.48 12.33 4.64
CA LEU A 156 0.35 12.49 6.10
C LEU A 156 0.01 13.91 6.50
N SER A 157 0.72 14.90 5.95
CA SER A 157 0.48 16.32 6.23
C SER A 157 -0.92 16.76 5.79
N LYS A 158 -1.36 16.31 4.62
CA LYS A 158 -2.72 16.58 4.12
C LYS A 158 -3.77 15.95 5.03
N ARG A 159 -3.57 14.70 5.42
CA ARG A 159 -4.50 13.96 6.30
C ARG A 159 -4.57 14.59 7.70
N ALA A 160 -3.44 14.95 8.30
CA ALA A 160 -3.37 15.55 9.61
C ALA A 160 -4.21 16.82 9.71
N ARG A 161 -4.29 17.63 8.64
CA ARG A 161 -5.13 18.85 8.59
C ARG A 161 -6.63 18.57 8.67
N THR A 162 -7.08 17.36 8.36
CA THR A 162 -8.49 16.96 8.41
C THR A 162 -8.90 16.34 9.73
N LEU A 163 -7.96 16.11 10.64
CA LEU A 163 -8.17 15.41 11.91
C LEU A 163 -7.94 16.36 13.11
N SER A 164 -8.73 16.17 14.16
CA SER A 164 -8.51 16.87 15.42
C SER A 164 -7.57 16.08 16.36
N SER A 165 -6.81 16.79 17.21
CA SER A 165 -5.96 16.16 18.24
C SER A 165 -6.79 15.23 19.17
N ALA A 166 -8.01 15.62 19.51
CA ALA A 166 -8.90 14.81 20.33
C ALA A 166 -9.26 13.48 19.64
N LYS A 167 -9.50 13.51 18.32
CA LYS A 167 -9.86 12.32 17.55
C LYS A 167 -8.69 11.35 17.46
N ILE A 168 -7.50 11.82 17.15
CA ILE A 168 -6.32 10.97 17.04
C ILE A 168 -5.92 10.39 18.43
N LYS A 169 -6.08 11.15 19.53
CA LYS A 169 -5.88 10.64 20.87
C LYS A 169 -6.87 9.55 21.26
N LYS A 170 -8.13 9.67 20.83
CA LYS A 170 -9.12 8.57 20.97
C LYS A 170 -8.65 7.33 20.23
N SER A 171 -8.24 7.47 18.97
CA SER A 171 -7.78 6.33 18.17
C SER A 171 -6.55 5.63 18.75
N LEU A 172 -5.65 6.35 19.43
CA LEU A 172 -4.54 5.73 20.17
C LEU A 172 -5.02 4.86 21.34
N LYS A 173 -6.10 5.27 22.03
CA LYS A 173 -6.73 4.44 23.07
C LYS A 173 -7.42 3.23 22.46
N ASP A 174 -8.14 3.42 21.34
CA ASP A 174 -8.80 2.33 20.63
C ASP A 174 -7.78 1.28 20.17
N VAL A 175 -6.59 1.68 19.70
CA VAL A 175 -5.47 0.76 19.39
C VAL A 175 -5.08 -0.08 20.60
N ALA A 176 -4.96 0.52 21.78
CA ALA A 176 -4.60 -0.21 23.00
C ALA A 176 -5.71 -1.22 23.42
N GLU A 177 -7.00 -0.84 23.25
CA GLU A 177 -8.12 -1.73 23.52
C GLU A 177 -8.15 -2.92 22.53
N ILE A 178 -7.83 -2.67 21.26
CA ILE A 178 -7.75 -3.72 20.23
C ILE A 178 -6.59 -4.68 20.56
N ASP A 179 -5.44 -4.16 20.99
CA ASP A 179 -4.31 -5.00 21.41
C ASP A 179 -4.68 -5.91 22.59
N MET A 180 -5.43 -5.39 23.57
CA MET A 180 -5.99 -6.21 24.65
C MET A 180 -6.95 -7.29 24.15
N ALA A 181 -7.80 -6.97 23.17
CA ALA A 181 -8.71 -7.95 22.58
C ALA A 181 -7.95 -9.05 21.80
N ILE A 182 -6.89 -8.69 21.09
CA ILE A 182 -6.01 -9.64 20.39
C ILE A 182 -5.34 -10.61 21.39
N LYS A 183 -4.97 -10.10 22.56
CA LYS A 183 -4.35 -10.89 23.64
C LYS A 183 -5.35 -11.71 24.49
N GLY A 184 -6.64 -11.65 24.15
CA GLY A 184 -7.68 -12.37 24.89
C GLY A 184 -8.07 -11.74 26.23
N LEU A 185 -7.66 -10.49 26.48
CA LEU A 185 -7.95 -9.74 27.71
C LEU A 185 -9.27 -8.95 27.62
N SER A 186 -10.01 -9.09 26.51
CA SER A 186 -11.29 -8.43 26.25
C SER A 186 -12.18 -9.33 25.41
N ASN A 187 -13.49 -9.25 25.61
CA ASN A 187 -14.49 -10.01 24.84
C ASN A 187 -14.81 -9.39 23.45
N LYS A 188 -14.14 -8.28 23.08
CA LYS A 188 -14.34 -7.64 21.77
C LYS A 188 -13.73 -8.48 20.65
N SER A 189 -14.37 -8.50 19.50
CA SER A 189 -13.79 -9.10 18.29
C SER A 189 -12.63 -8.22 17.75
N PRO A 190 -11.39 -8.72 17.68
CA PRO A 190 -10.27 -7.93 17.16
C PRO A 190 -10.52 -7.40 15.75
N TRP A 191 -11.02 -8.22 14.86
CA TRP A 191 -11.27 -7.84 13.46
C TRP A 191 -12.35 -6.76 13.31
N GLN A 192 -13.44 -6.88 14.10
CA GLN A 192 -14.48 -5.87 14.10
C GLN A 192 -13.93 -4.54 14.61
N SER A 193 -13.17 -4.56 15.70
CA SER A 193 -12.58 -3.36 16.29
C SER A 193 -11.53 -2.69 15.38
N ILE A 194 -10.72 -3.48 14.65
CA ILE A 194 -9.80 -2.96 13.61
C ILE A 194 -10.56 -2.26 12.48
N ARG A 195 -11.65 -2.85 12.02
CA ARG A 195 -12.50 -2.26 10.99
C ARG A 195 -13.14 -0.95 11.47
N ASP A 196 -13.68 -0.94 12.68
CA ASP A 196 -14.30 0.25 13.26
C ASP A 196 -13.28 1.38 13.44
N LEU A 197 -12.05 1.06 13.87
CA LEU A 197 -10.94 2.00 13.94
C LEU A 197 -10.63 2.64 12.57
N ALA A 198 -10.60 1.85 11.50
CA ALA A 198 -10.35 2.36 10.14
C ALA A 198 -11.51 3.21 9.61
N LEU A 199 -12.74 2.97 10.05
CA LEU A 199 -13.91 3.75 9.68
C LEU A 199 -14.02 5.05 10.49
N ASP A 200 -13.58 5.06 11.73
CA ASP A 200 -13.64 6.23 12.60
C ASP A 200 -12.68 7.34 12.13
N LEU A 201 -11.52 6.99 11.62
CA LEU A 201 -10.53 7.94 11.08
C LEU A 201 -10.73 8.18 9.61
#